data_9bfb37f3d77b996acbdb7eb35f7043ad
#
_entry.id   9bfb37f3d77b996acbdb7eb35f7043ad
#
_cell.length_a   1.000
_cell.length_b   1.000
_cell.length_c   1.000
_cell.angle_alpha   90.00
_cell.angle_beta   90.00
_cell.angle_gamma   90.00
#
_symmetry.space_group_name_H-M   'P 1'
#
loop_
_entity.id
_entity.type
_entity.pdbx_description
1 polymer ?
#
loop_
_entity_poly.entity_id
_entity_poly.type
_entity_poly.pdbx_seq_one_letter_code
_entity_poly.pdbx_strand_id
1 'polypeptide(L)'
;TLCCITEVKLALMDLPPAHNVLVCGHFQSLRKCMEANTIAMQHRPEASELVDKLILDFTHGHPLYARYRFFIEGDPEAVLMVEFFGETYAQAMDRAEALIADWRSKEMGYAHPVLHGSDIAKAWELRKGGLGLLRNMPGDAQPVNLIEDCAVDVQDLPDYTDDIAALLERHGLQASYYAHAGAGELHIEPIINLKTAKGQAQ
;
A
#
# COMPACT_ATOMS: atom_id res chain seq x y z
N THR A 1 -2.02 20.85 -14.13
CA THR A 1 -2.22 20.90 -15.60
C THR A 1 -2.67 22.31 -15.97
N LEU A 2 -1.97 22.93 -16.92
CA LEU A 2 -2.24 24.31 -17.34
C LEU A 2 -2.93 24.40 -18.72
N CYS A 3 -3.64 23.32 -19.13
CA CYS A 3 -4.34 23.27 -20.41
C CYS A 3 -5.63 22.46 -20.31
N CYS A 4 -6.53 22.66 -21.29
CA CYS A 4 -7.67 21.76 -21.52
C CYS A 4 -7.27 20.75 -22.59
N ILE A 5 -7.36 19.48 -22.26
CA ILE A 5 -7.07 18.38 -23.19
C ILE A 5 -8.36 18.09 -23.97
N THR A 6 -8.34 18.26 -25.29
CA THR A 6 -9.50 18.01 -26.17
C THR A 6 -9.41 16.71 -26.95
N GLU A 7 -8.20 16.17 -27.11
CA GLU A 7 -7.95 14.91 -27.82
C GLU A 7 -6.65 14.29 -27.34
N VAL A 8 -6.62 12.95 -27.18
CA VAL A 8 -5.43 12.19 -26.80
C VAL A 8 -5.27 10.97 -27.69
N LYS A 9 -4.05 10.73 -28.20
CA LYS A 9 -3.65 9.46 -28.84
C LYS A 9 -2.73 8.70 -27.90
N LEU A 10 -3.11 7.48 -27.56
CA LEU A 10 -2.33 6.61 -26.66
C LEU A 10 -1.87 5.35 -27.41
N ALA A 11 -0.64 4.92 -27.15
CA ALA A 11 -0.21 3.59 -27.51
C ALA A 11 -0.88 2.58 -26.55
N LEU A 12 -1.44 1.53 -27.11
CA LEU A 12 -2.06 0.46 -26.32
C LEU A 12 -1.00 -0.57 -25.98
N MET A 13 -1.15 -1.19 -24.81
CA MET A 13 -0.41 -2.36 -24.38
C MET A 13 -1.25 -3.61 -24.65
N ASP A 14 -0.61 -4.76 -24.78
CA ASP A 14 -1.31 -6.04 -24.82
C ASP A 14 -2.09 -6.27 -23.51
N LEU A 15 -3.15 -7.06 -23.59
CA LEU A 15 -3.87 -7.48 -22.40
C LEU A 15 -2.93 -8.29 -21.48
N PRO A 16 -3.06 -8.12 -20.16
CA PRO A 16 -2.26 -8.91 -19.23
C PRO A 16 -2.55 -10.41 -19.40
N PRO A 17 -1.58 -11.28 -19.06
CA PRO A 17 -1.81 -12.71 -19.01
C PRO A 17 -3.03 -13.09 -18.15
N ALA A 18 -3.63 -14.25 -18.46
CA ALA A 18 -4.94 -14.61 -17.91
C ALA A 18 -4.90 -15.07 -16.43
N HIS A 19 -3.74 -15.42 -15.92
CA HIS A 19 -3.58 -15.95 -14.56
C HIS A 19 -2.77 -15.00 -13.70
N ASN A 20 -3.28 -14.74 -12.49
CA ASN A 20 -2.60 -13.91 -11.49
C ASN A 20 -2.64 -14.54 -10.11
N VAL A 21 -1.68 -14.14 -9.30
CA VAL A 21 -1.58 -14.41 -7.87
C VAL A 21 -1.19 -13.13 -7.15
N LEU A 22 -1.62 -12.99 -5.89
CA LEU A 22 -1.33 -11.84 -5.05
C LEU A 22 -0.61 -12.29 -3.78
N VAL A 23 0.64 -11.87 -3.60
CA VAL A 23 1.40 -12.08 -2.36
C VAL A 23 1.10 -10.93 -1.41
N CYS A 24 0.67 -11.24 -0.19
CA CYS A 24 0.41 -10.24 0.85
C CYS A 24 1.46 -10.36 1.95
N GLY A 25 2.56 -9.64 1.84
CA GLY A 25 3.61 -9.61 2.86
C GLY A 25 3.20 -8.80 4.08
N HIS A 26 3.40 -9.32 5.30
CA HIS A 26 3.06 -8.66 6.56
C HIS A 26 4.31 -8.21 7.29
N PHE A 27 4.35 -6.93 7.68
CA PHE A 27 5.55 -6.31 8.25
C PHE A 27 5.27 -5.64 9.59
N GLN A 28 6.30 -5.62 10.46
CA GLN A 28 6.25 -5.03 11.80
C GLN A 28 6.61 -3.54 11.82
N SER A 29 6.96 -2.96 10.67
CA SER A 29 7.18 -1.52 10.50
C SER A 29 7.03 -1.11 9.04
N LEU A 30 6.70 0.17 8.83
CA LEU A 30 6.61 0.77 7.50
C LEU A 30 7.95 0.68 6.76
N ARG A 31 9.07 0.99 7.46
CA ARG A 31 10.42 0.88 6.89
C ARG A 31 10.69 -0.52 6.35
N LYS A 32 10.42 -1.58 7.15
CA LYS A 32 10.61 -2.96 6.70
C LYS A 32 9.75 -3.33 5.50
N CYS A 33 8.54 -2.78 5.43
CA CYS A 33 7.68 -2.93 4.27
C CYS A 33 8.29 -2.28 3.01
N MET A 34 8.87 -1.09 3.13
CA MET A 34 9.52 -0.40 2.01
C MET A 34 10.84 -1.08 1.59
N GLU A 35 11.63 -1.58 2.53
CA GLU A 35 12.80 -2.42 2.22
C GLU A 35 12.38 -3.69 1.45
N ALA A 36 11.28 -4.32 1.85
CA ALA A 36 10.74 -5.49 1.16
C ALA A 36 10.18 -5.13 -0.23
N ASN A 37 9.61 -3.93 -0.41
CA ASN A 37 9.19 -3.43 -1.71
C ASN A 37 10.37 -3.28 -2.67
N THR A 38 11.49 -2.75 -2.20
CA THR A 38 12.74 -2.65 -2.99
C THR A 38 13.19 -4.01 -3.52
N ILE A 39 13.06 -5.06 -2.69
CA ILE A 39 13.34 -6.45 -3.11
C ILE A 39 12.29 -6.92 -4.11
N ALA A 40 11.00 -6.69 -3.83
CA ALA A 40 9.90 -7.12 -4.69
C ALA A 40 10.05 -6.58 -6.12
N MET A 41 10.48 -5.33 -6.29
CA MET A 41 10.66 -4.71 -7.60
C MET A 41 11.75 -5.37 -8.45
N GLN A 42 12.70 -6.10 -7.85
CA GLN A 42 13.69 -6.91 -8.58
C GLN A 42 13.04 -8.11 -9.28
N HIS A 43 11.90 -8.59 -8.77
CA HIS A 43 11.09 -9.66 -9.36
C HIS A 43 10.10 -9.17 -10.42
N ARG A 44 10.08 -7.85 -10.71
CA ARG A 44 9.24 -7.20 -11.74
C ARG A 44 7.75 -7.54 -11.62
N PRO A 45 7.12 -7.27 -10.46
CA PRO A 45 5.69 -7.50 -10.30
C PRO A 45 4.88 -6.55 -11.19
N GLU A 46 3.66 -6.90 -11.47
CA GLU A 46 2.70 -6.05 -12.17
C GLU A 46 2.08 -4.98 -11.26
N ALA A 47 2.02 -5.24 -9.95
CA ALA A 47 1.64 -4.26 -8.94
C ALA A 47 2.39 -4.51 -7.64
N SER A 48 2.71 -3.44 -6.92
CA SER A 48 3.20 -3.48 -5.55
C SER A 48 2.61 -2.29 -4.78
N GLU A 49 1.72 -2.60 -3.82
CA GLU A 49 0.83 -1.65 -3.18
C GLU A 49 0.90 -1.76 -1.66
N LEU A 50 0.99 -0.63 -0.99
CA LEU A 50 1.04 -0.55 0.47
C LEU A 50 -0.34 -0.28 1.08
N VAL A 51 -0.61 -0.92 2.22
CA VAL A 51 -1.69 -0.59 3.15
C VAL A 51 -1.11 -0.56 4.56
N ASP A 52 -1.27 0.55 5.27
CA ASP A 52 -0.76 0.71 6.63
C ASP A 52 -1.73 0.17 7.71
N LYS A 53 -1.23 0.12 8.94
CA LYS A 53 -1.99 -0.32 10.11
C LYS A 53 -3.26 0.50 10.33
N LEU A 54 -3.21 1.81 10.16
CA LEU A 54 -4.37 2.66 10.45
C LEU A 54 -5.55 2.30 9.55
N ILE A 55 -5.31 2.12 8.26
CA ILE A 55 -6.32 1.64 7.31
C ILE A 55 -6.82 0.24 7.72
N LEU A 56 -5.89 -0.67 8.04
CA LEU A 56 -6.25 -2.02 8.47
C LEU A 56 -7.13 -2.02 9.72
N ASP A 57 -6.83 -1.18 10.70
CA ASP A 57 -7.60 -1.08 11.94
C ASP A 57 -9.03 -0.60 11.69
N PHE A 58 -9.25 0.37 10.81
CA PHE A 58 -10.60 0.82 10.45
C PHE A 58 -11.44 -0.25 9.74
N THR A 59 -10.83 -1.31 9.21
CA THR A 59 -11.57 -2.42 8.60
C THR A 59 -12.17 -3.38 9.62
N HIS A 60 -11.68 -3.43 10.88
CA HIS A 60 -12.09 -4.41 11.89
C HIS A 60 -13.59 -4.39 12.20
N GLY A 61 -14.13 -3.22 12.46
CA GLY A 61 -15.55 -3.05 12.83
C GLY A 61 -16.49 -2.80 11.64
N HIS A 62 -15.97 -2.76 10.42
CA HIS A 62 -16.78 -2.40 9.26
C HIS A 62 -17.54 -3.61 8.70
N PRO A 63 -18.88 -3.54 8.52
CA PRO A 63 -19.69 -4.69 8.11
C PRO A 63 -19.26 -5.38 6.82
N LEU A 64 -18.74 -4.60 5.87
CA LEU A 64 -18.25 -5.11 4.58
C LEU A 64 -16.80 -5.56 4.66
N TYR A 65 -15.90 -4.70 5.18
CA TYR A 65 -14.44 -4.93 5.07
C TYR A 65 -13.91 -5.90 6.11
N ALA A 66 -14.58 -6.11 7.25
CA ALA A 66 -14.16 -7.09 8.23
C ALA A 66 -14.02 -8.50 7.63
N ARG A 67 -14.90 -8.88 6.71
CA ARG A 67 -14.85 -10.18 6.02
C ARG A 67 -13.73 -10.28 4.98
N TYR A 68 -13.17 -9.14 4.53
CA TYR A 68 -12.05 -9.10 3.57
C TYR A 68 -10.69 -9.15 4.24
N ARG A 69 -10.66 -9.21 5.57
CA ARG A 69 -9.45 -9.38 6.38
C ARG A 69 -8.94 -10.82 6.45
N PHE A 70 -9.57 -11.77 5.77
CA PHE A 70 -9.29 -13.21 5.85
C PHE A 70 -7.82 -13.58 5.58
N PHE A 71 -7.08 -12.73 4.90
CA PHE A 71 -5.66 -12.91 4.60
C PHE A 71 -4.73 -12.20 5.58
N ILE A 72 -5.26 -11.41 6.52
CA ILE A 72 -4.46 -10.70 7.51
C ILE A 72 -4.12 -11.63 8.66
N GLU A 73 -2.82 -11.87 8.86
CA GLU A 73 -2.28 -12.67 9.94
C GLU A 73 -1.65 -11.78 11.00
N GLY A 74 -2.02 -12.01 12.28
CA GLY A 74 -1.51 -11.19 13.38
C GLY A 74 -1.97 -9.74 13.35
N ASP A 75 -1.06 -8.82 13.72
CA ASP A 75 -1.30 -7.38 13.77
C ASP A 75 -0.17 -6.63 13.04
N PRO A 76 -0.22 -6.57 11.70
CA PRO A 76 0.83 -5.93 10.93
C PRO A 76 0.77 -4.40 11.02
N GLU A 77 1.94 -3.74 11.12
CA GLU A 77 2.07 -2.30 10.94
C GLU A 77 1.90 -1.89 9.47
N ALA A 78 2.21 -2.81 8.56
CA ALA A 78 2.01 -2.60 7.13
C ALA A 78 1.83 -3.94 6.40
N VAL A 79 1.02 -3.92 5.33
CA VAL A 79 0.89 -5.02 4.38
C VAL A 79 1.32 -4.54 3.00
N LEU A 80 2.22 -5.28 2.36
CA LEU A 80 2.59 -5.07 0.97
C LEU A 80 1.89 -6.11 0.09
N MET A 81 1.12 -5.64 -0.85
CA MET A 81 0.34 -6.45 -1.78
C MET A 81 1.06 -6.47 -3.13
N VAL A 82 1.67 -7.61 -3.48
CA VAL A 82 2.50 -7.77 -4.69
C VAL A 82 1.83 -8.75 -5.65
N GLU A 83 1.47 -8.27 -6.84
CA GLU A 83 0.75 -9.06 -7.84
C GLU A 83 1.66 -9.53 -8.96
N PHE A 84 1.53 -10.81 -9.32
CA PHE A 84 2.22 -11.43 -10.44
C PHE A 84 1.24 -12.04 -11.42
N PHE A 85 1.46 -11.80 -12.71
CA PHE A 85 0.75 -12.45 -13.81
C PHE A 85 1.61 -13.52 -14.47
N GLY A 86 0.96 -14.48 -15.13
CA GLY A 86 1.60 -15.53 -15.93
C GLY A 86 0.66 -16.09 -16.99
N GLU A 87 1.22 -16.65 -18.06
CA GLU A 87 0.47 -17.35 -19.09
C GLU A 87 -0.23 -18.59 -18.54
N THR A 88 0.31 -19.14 -17.45
CA THR A 88 -0.28 -20.22 -16.66
C THR A 88 -0.25 -19.87 -15.19
N TYR A 89 -1.15 -20.48 -14.40
CA TYR A 89 -1.15 -20.35 -12.96
C TYR A 89 0.20 -20.75 -12.35
N ALA A 90 0.83 -21.81 -12.85
CA ALA A 90 2.14 -22.26 -12.38
C ALA A 90 3.21 -21.16 -12.55
N GLN A 91 3.25 -20.50 -13.71
CA GLN A 91 4.20 -19.40 -13.93
C GLN A 91 3.98 -18.24 -12.96
N ALA A 92 2.72 -17.85 -12.68
CA ALA A 92 2.43 -16.80 -11.72
C ALA A 92 2.86 -17.22 -10.30
N MET A 93 2.61 -18.48 -9.92
CA MET A 93 3.04 -19.04 -8.64
C MET A 93 4.56 -19.11 -8.50
N ASP A 94 5.27 -19.57 -9.52
CA ASP A 94 6.75 -19.65 -9.51
C ASP A 94 7.37 -18.27 -9.22
N ARG A 95 6.81 -17.20 -9.82
CA ARG A 95 7.26 -15.82 -9.57
C ARG A 95 7.00 -15.39 -8.11
N ALA A 96 5.81 -15.69 -7.59
CA ALA A 96 5.44 -15.40 -6.20
C ALA A 96 6.32 -16.15 -5.20
N GLU A 97 6.57 -17.44 -5.44
CA GLU A 97 7.42 -18.27 -4.59
C GLU A 97 8.88 -17.80 -4.61
N ALA A 98 9.39 -17.35 -5.76
CA ALA A 98 10.73 -16.76 -5.86
C ALA A 98 10.85 -15.49 -5.00
N LEU A 99 9.85 -14.60 -5.02
CA LEU A 99 9.82 -13.43 -4.15
C LEU A 99 9.78 -13.83 -2.67
N ILE A 100 8.89 -14.76 -2.30
CA ILE A 100 8.74 -15.21 -0.91
C ILE A 100 10.03 -15.86 -0.40
N ALA A 101 10.72 -16.63 -1.25
CA ALA A 101 12.01 -17.24 -0.90
C ALA A 101 13.07 -16.15 -0.64
N ASP A 102 13.10 -15.11 -1.48
CA ASP A 102 14.02 -13.98 -1.31
C ASP A 102 13.71 -13.19 -0.02
N TRP A 103 12.45 -12.87 0.23
CA TRP A 103 12.04 -12.24 1.48
C TRP A 103 12.41 -13.07 2.71
N ARG A 104 12.14 -14.37 2.71
CA ARG A 104 12.49 -15.27 3.82
C ARG A 104 13.99 -15.33 4.05
N SER A 105 14.79 -15.36 2.98
CA SER A 105 16.26 -15.41 3.08
C SER A 105 16.86 -14.17 3.74
N LYS A 106 16.14 -13.04 3.66
CA LYS A 106 16.53 -11.72 4.20
C LYS A 106 15.72 -11.34 5.45
N GLU A 107 14.94 -12.27 5.99
CA GLU A 107 14.09 -12.06 7.17
C GLU A 107 13.09 -10.90 7.01
N MET A 108 12.55 -10.73 5.80
CA MET A 108 11.57 -9.70 5.49
C MET A 108 10.14 -10.21 5.69
N GLY A 109 9.44 -9.55 6.63
CA GLY A 109 8.06 -9.92 6.96
C GLY A 109 7.95 -11.20 7.80
N TYR A 110 6.81 -11.39 8.43
CA TYR A 110 6.56 -12.56 9.29
C TYR A 110 5.49 -13.50 8.72
N ALA A 111 4.70 -13.04 7.75
CA ALA A 111 3.71 -13.84 7.04
C ALA A 111 3.64 -13.40 5.56
N HIS A 112 3.38 -14.36 4.67
CA HIS A 112 3.36 -14.13 3.23
C HIS A 112 2.25 -14.97 2.58
N PRO A 113 0.96 -14.78 2.94
CA PRO A 113 -0.12 -15.49 2.28
C PRO A 113 -0.17 -15.15 0.79
N VAL A 114 -0.50 -16.16 -0.02
CA VAL A 114 -0.70 -16.01 -1.47
C VAL A 114 -2.16 -16.21 -1.79
N LEU A 115 -2.76 -15.21 -2.40
CA LEU A 115 -4.16 -15.22 -2.81
C LEU A 115 -4.30 -15.54 -4.29
N HIS A 116 -5.43 -16.14 -4.65
CA HIS A 116 -5.76 -16.49 -6.03
C HIS A 116 -7.26 -16.43 -6.29
N GLY A 117 -7.62 -16.35 -7.56
CA GLY A 117 -9.02 -16.32 -7.99
C GLY A 117 -9.79 -15.14 -7.39
N SER A 118 -10.98 -15.41 -6.87
CA SER A 118 -11.87 -14.36 -6.32
C SER A 118 -11.34 -13.67 -5.06
N ASP A 119 -10.36 -14.26 -4.37
CA ASP A 119 -9.81 -13.70 -3.14
C ASP A 119 -8.92 -12.50 -3.41
N ILE A 120 -8.27 -12.45 -4.58
CA ILE A 120 -7.50 -11.29 -5.05
C ILE A 120 -8.40 -10.05 -5.11
N ALA A 121 -9.57 -10.17 -5.74
CA ALA A 121 -10.51 -9.04 -5.85
C ALA A 121 -10.96 -8.53 -4.48
N LYS A 122 -11.20 -9.43 -3.50
CA LYS A 122 -11.58 -9.04 -2.13
C LYS A 122 -10.47 -8.28 -1.41
N ALA A 123 -9.22 -8.71 -1.59
CA ALA A 123 -8.06 -8.00 -1.02
C ALA A 123 -7.89 -6.62 -1.64
N TRP A 124 -8.03 -6.49 -2.95
CA TRP A 124 -8.02 -5.20 -3.64
C TRP A 124 -9.17 -4.28 -3.21
N GLU A 125 -10.37 -4.83 -2.96
CA GLU A 125 -11.49 -4.06 -2.42
C GLU A 125 -11.21 -3.51 -1.02
N LEU A 126 -10.51 -4.27 -0.16
CA LEU A 126 -10.08 -3.79 1.16
C LEU A 126 -9.15 -2.58 0.99
N ARG A 127 -8.13 -2.66 0.11
CA ARG A 127 -7.21 -1.55 -0.14
C ARG A 127 -7.93 -0.32 -0.69
N LYS A 128 -8.77 -0.49 -1.70
CA LYS A 128 -9.55 0.61 -2.31
C LYS A 128 -10.48 1.28 -1.30
N GLY A 129 -11.07 0.51 -0.39
CA GLY A 129 -11.97 1.03 0.64
C GLY A 129 -11.27 1.84 1.72
N GLY A 130 -9.96 1.67 1.89
CA GLY A 130 -9.17 2.25 2.97
C GLY A 130 -9.30 3.75 3.11
N LEU A 131 -9.14 4.49 2.03
CA LEU A 131 -9.28 5.95 2.00
C LEU A 131 -10.67 6.42 2.48
N GLY A 132 -11.74 5.75 2.01
CA GLY A 132 -13.10 6.03 2.45
C GLY A 132 -13.31 5.75 3.94
N LEU A 133 -12.63 4.76 4.49
CA LEU A 133 -12.69 4.41 5.91
C LEU A 133 -11.98 5.45 6.77
N LEU A 134 -10.84 5.94 6.36
CA LEU A 134 -10.11 7.01 7.06
C LEU A 134 -10.97 8.25 7.26
N ARG A 135 -11.78 8.64 6.29
CA ARG A 135 -12.70 9.80 6.39
C ARG A 135 -13.83 9.62 7.41
N ASN A 136 -14.03 8.39 7.91
CA ASN A 136 -15.00 8.12 8.99
C ASN A 136 -14.32 8.07 10.38
N MET A 137 -13.10 8.57 10.51
CA MET A 137 -12.38 8.66 11.79
C MET A 137 -13.21 9.46 12.82
N PRO A 138 -13.43 8.92 14.03
CA PRO A 138 -14.16 9.65 15.06
C PRO A 138 -13.35 10.84 15.58
N GLY A 139 -14.07 11.93 15.88
CA GLY A 139 -13.46 13.14 16.42
C GLY A 139 -13.27 14.25 15.39
N ASP A 140 -12.64 15.34 15.83
CA ASP A 140 -12.43 16.55 15.03
C ASP A 140 -11.11 16.54 14.24
N ALA A 141 -10.15 15.74 14.66
CA ALA A 141 -8.93 15.49 13.89
C ALA A 141 -9.24 14.51 12.75
N GLN A 142 -8.94 14.90 11.54
CA GLN A 142 -9.27 14.14 10.32
C GLN A 142 -8.03 13.99 9.45
N PRO A 143 -7.94 12.93 8.67
CA PRO A 143 -6.91 12.81 7.63
C PRO A 143 -7.08 13.94 6.63
N VAL A 144 -5.99 14.58 6.30
CA VAL A 144 -5.96 15.70 5.34
C VAL A 144 -5.08 15.31 4.17
N ASN A 145 -5.69 15.32 3.00
CA ASN A 145 -5.02 15.05 1.73
C ASN A 145 -4.14 16.26 1.34
N LEU A 146 -2.94 16.34 1.95
CA LEU A 146 -1.97 17.42 1.73
C LEU A 146 -0.70 16.95 1.03
N ILE A 147 -0.27 15.72 1.30
CA ILE A 147 0.98 15.15 0.81
C ILE A 147 0.62 14.01 -0.12
N GLU A 148 0.13 14.38 -1.30
CA GLU A 148 -0.35 13.47 -2.31
C GLU A 148 0.64 13.30 -3.45
N ASP A 149 0.68 12.11 -4.03
CA ASP A 149 1.43 11.77 -5.24
C ASP A 149 2.93 12.13 -5.16
N CYS A 150 3.49 12.11 -3.94
CA CYS A 150 4.92 12.35 -3.75
C CYS A 150 5.70 11.10 -4.15
N ALA A 151 6.49 11.21 -5.23
CA ALA A 151 7.23 10.09 -5.77
C ALA A 151 8.75 10.29 -5.63
N VAL A 152 9.43 9.21 -5.25
CA VAL A 152 10.89 9.10 -5.21
C VAL A 152 11.32 7.82 -5.94
N ASP A 153 12.62 7.63 -6.15
CA ASP A 153 13.10 6.32 -6.61
C ASP A 153 12.70 5.25 -5.60
N VAL A 154 12.29 4.08 -6.10
CA VAL A 154 11.89 2.94 -5.24
C VAL A 154 12.96 2.58 -4.21
N GLN A 155 14.24 2.76 -4.56
CA GLN A 155 15.37 2.50 -3.66
C GLN A 155 15.42 3.48 -2.49
N ASP A 156 14.91 4.69 -2.67
CA ASP A 156 14.91 5.75 -1.65
C ASP A 156 13.68 5.70 -0.73
N LEU A 157 12.63 4.91 -1.09
CA LEU A 157 11.39 4.82 -0.31
C LEU A 157 11.60 4.52 1.19
N PRO A 158 12.49 3.59 1.59
CA PRO A 158 12.70 3.30 3.02
C PRO A 158 13.17 4.53 3.80
N ASP A 159 14.13 5.27 3.27
CA ASP A 159 14.67 6.46 3.93
C ASP A 159 13.70 7.63 3.83
N TYR A 160 13.04 7.80 2.69
CA TYR A 160 12.02 8.82 2.50
C TYR A 160 10.85 8.67 3.47
N THR A 161 10.36 7.45 3.71
CA THR A 161 9.27 7.21 4.68
C THR A 161 9.69 7.56 6.10
N ASP A 162 10.93 7.22 6.50
CA ASP A 162 11.46 7.58 7.82
C ASP A 162 11.62 9.09 7.99
N ASP A 163 12.13 9.78 6.97
CA ASP A 163 12.32 11.24 6.99
C ASP A 163 10.98 11.97 7.12
N ILE A 164 9.96 11.54 6.38
CA ILE A 164 8.60 12.11 6.49
C ILE A 164 7.99 11.79 7.85
N ALA A 165 8.12 10.56 8.34
CA ALA A 165 7.60 10.19 9.67
C ALA A 165 8.26 11.05 10.76
N ALA A 166 9.57 11.22 10.72
CA ALA A 166 10.30 12.09 11.65
C ALA A 166 9.92 13.57 11.52
N LEU A 167 9.62 14.04 10.30
CA LEU A 167 9.12 15.39 10.07
C LEU A 167 7.75 15.59 10.73
N LEU A 168 6.81 14.67 10.49
CA LEU A 168 5.46 14.74 11.07
C LEU A 168 5.51 14.65 12.60
N GLU A 169 6.35 13.79 13.15
CA GLU A 169 6.53 13.68 14.62
C GLU A 169 7.03 14.99 15.23
N ARG A 170 7.96 15.70 14.60
CA ARG A 170 8.42 17.04 15.06
C ARG A 170 7.28 18.06 15.12
N HIS A 171 6.26 17.91 14.28
CA HIS A 171 5.06 18.72 14.31
C HIS A 171 3.94 18.15 15.21
N GLY A 172 4.19 17.02 15.89
CA GLY A 172 3.21 16.34 16.73
C GLY A 172 2.03 15.77 15.93
N LEU A 173 2.28 15.36 14.70
CA LEU A 173 1.32 14.78 13.78
C LEU A 173 1.54 13.28 13.61
N GLN A 174 0.44 12.54 13.49
CA GLN A 174 0.39 11.19 12.95
C GLN A 174 -0.14 11.25 11.52
N ALA A 175 0.17 10.25 10.72
CA ALA A 175 -0.38 10.12 9.38
C ALA A 175 -0.74 8.67 9.06
N SER A 176 -1.65 8.50 8.12
CA SER A 176 -1.83 7.24 7.39
C SER A 176 -0.98 7.23 6.13
N TYR A 177 -0.50 6.04 5.79
CA TYR A 177 0.33 5.82 4.61
C TYR A 177 -0.31 4.74 3.75
N TYR A 178 -0.57 5.07 2.52
CA TYR A 178 -0.85 4.07 1.48
C TYR A 178 -0.09 4.47 0.22
N ALA A 179 0.21 3.52 -0.64
CA ALA A 179 1.15 3.81 -1.71
C ALA A 179 0.93 2.93 -2.93
N HIS A 180 1.24 3.51 -4.08
CA HIS A 180 1.67 2.77 -5.26
C HIS A 180 3.18 2.49 -5.11
N ALA A 181 3.52 1.60 -4.18
CA ALA A 181 4.89 1.40 -3.74
C ALA A 181 5.81 0.94 -4.87
N GLY A 182 5.28 0.20 -5.85
CA GLY A 182 6.00 -0.20 -7.06
C GLY A 182 6.39 0.97 -7.97
N ALA A 183 5.68 2.09 -7.88
CA ALA A 183 5.99 3.32 -8.62
C ALA A 183 6.84 4.32 -7.81
N GLY A 184 7.18 3.99 -6.56
CA GLY A 184 7.88 4.91 -5.66
C GLY A 184 7.00 6.04 -5.13
N GLU A 185 5.68 5.91 -5.23
CA GLU A 185 4.71 6.95 -4.92
C GLU A 185 4.00 6.68 -3.59
N LEU A 186 3.92 7.71 -2.75
CA LEU A 186 3.25 7.68 -1.45
C LEU A 186 2.10 8.67 -1.38
N HIS A 187 0.98 8.22 -0.83
CA HIS A 187 -0.09 9.05 -0.31
C HIS A 187 0.06 9.11 1.20
N ILE A 188 0.27 10.30 1.72
CA ILE A 188 0.50 10.55 3.14
C ILE A 188 -0.59 11.48 3.63
N GLU A 189 -1.44 10.99 4.53
CA GLU A 189 -2.55 11.76 5.07
C GLU A 189 -2.30 12.10 6.55
N PRO A 190 -1.73 13.28 6.85
CA PRO A 190 -1.60 13.76 8.22
C PRO A 190 -2.96 13.93 8.88
N ILE A 191 -3.06 13.55 10.15
CA ILE A 191 -4.29 13.67 10.95
C ILE A 191 -4.27 15.00 11.66
N ILE A 192 -5.09 15.95 11.20
CA ILE A 192 -5.05 17.34 11.65
C ILE A 192 -6.46 17.79 12.09
N ASN A 193 -6.53 18.53 13.21
CA ASN A 193 -7.76 19.20 13.62
C ASN A 193 -7.80 20.64 13.08
N LEU A 194 -8.29 20.81 11.87
CA LEU A 194 -8.39 22.13 11.22
C LEU A 194 -9.44 23.08 11.86
N LYS A 195 -10.23 22.60 12.85
CA LYS A 195 -11.16 23.46 13.58
C LYS A 195 -10.46 24.29 14.67
N THR A 196 -9.21 24.02 14.98
CA THR A 196 -8.43 24.73 16.00
C THR A 196 -7.34 25.59 15.38
N ALA A 197 -7.02 26.72 16.03
CA ALA A 197 -5.91 27.58 15.61
C ALA A 197 -4.56 26.82 15.61
N LYS A 198 -4.39 25.88 16.56
CA LYS A 198 -3.20 25.02 16.59
C LYS A 198 -3.11 24.13 15.34
N GLY A 199 -4.20 23.45 14.99
CA GLY A 199 -4.22 22.57 13.82
C GLY A 199 -4.09 23.33 12.50
N GLN A 200 -4.58 24.57 12.43
CA GLN A 200 -4.39 25.43 11.26
C GLN A 200 -2.95 25.94 11.11
N ALA A 201 -2.18 25.97 12.20
CA ALA A 201 -0.77 26.39 12.21
C ALA A 201 0.22 25.22 12.01
N GLN A 202 -0.22 23.99 12.10
CA GLN A 202 0.55 22.78 11.85
C GLN A 202 0.71 22.54 10.35
#